data_499b4c3f25056d8e337b58365b1e4508
#
_entry.id   499b4c3f25056d8e337b58365b1e4508
#
_cell.length_a   1.000
_cell.length_b   1.000
_cell.length_c   1.000
_cell.angle_alpha   90.00
_cell.angle_beta   90.00
_cell.angle_gamma   90.00
#
_symmetry.space_group_name_H-M   'P 1'
#
loop_
_entity.id
_entity.type
_entity.pdbx_description
1 polymer ?
#
loop_
_entity_poly.entity_id
_entity_poly.type
_entity_poly.pdbx_seq_one_letter_code
_entity_poly.pdbx_strand_id
1 'polypeptide(L)'
;GVLWGYIADRYGTRWFGLIAAFAMSGSLFALSQQESILQFYGLYFLFGAFGNAMVTSPLFANVGFWFTHKPGLALGITASGGAVGQAVVPYLCALSLEQYGWQTTYMLSAACYLALALPVALLIRESPGRELARLQPVDEVRTFPLSEREVIMWISVAIIFCCTCMSVPIVHLVPLLTDSGFSLDEATTVLMVLMLSGALGRVLGGRLGDLIGALPSYMVMSAGQTLSVFWFPFLDSTEAIYLVAVVFGFTYSGVMSAILVCTRMMVSAKFGARAMSITSFFGWFGMGAGGFMGGYLFDLTGNYEASFMGAMIVGCVNFAILLLFALRIRRQSRGLDEQAV
;
A
#
# COMPACT_ATOMS: atom_id res chain seq x y z
N GLY A 1 11.67 7.07 -1.38
CA GLY A 1 11.46 5.88 -0.52
C GLY A 1 12.74 5.08 -0.33
N VAL A 2 13.36 4.58 -1.41
CA VAL A 2 14.50 3.64 -1.34
C VAL A 2 15.69 4.19 -0.54
N LEU A 3 16.07 5.45 -0.75
CA LEU A 3 17.13 6.12 0.01
C LEU A 3 16.82 6.13 1.51
N TRP A 4 15.58 6.44 1.89
CA TRP A 4 15.16 6.46 3.29
C TRP A 4 15.17 5.08 3.93
N GLY A 5 14.83 4.03 3.18
CA GLY A 5 14.98 2.65 3.65
C GLY A 5 16.43 2.30 3.99
N TYR A 6 17.36 2.74 3.14
CA TYR A 6 18.80 2.53 3.37
C TYR A 6 19.30 3.30 4.60
N ILE A 7 18.89 4.55 4.74
CA ILE A 7 19.23 5.39 5.91
C ILE A 7 18.61 4.79 7.18
N ALA A 8 17.37 4.33 7.12
CA ALA A 8 16.69 3.71 8.24
C ALA A 8 17.39 2.43 8.72
N ASP A 9 17.84 1.56 7.81
CA ASP A 9 18.56 0.33 8.18
C ASP A 9 19.89 0.65 8.88
N ARG A 10 20.53 1.75 8.51
CA ARG A 10 21.83 2.15 9.08
C ARG A 10 21.70 2.95 10.38
N TYR A 11 20.81 3.93 10.42
CA TYR A 11 20.73 4.94 11.50
C TYR A 11 19.47 4.84 12.36
N GLY A 12 18.49 4.02 12.00
CA GLY A 12 17.21 3.90 12.70
C GLY A 12 16.11 4.80 12.16
N THR A 13 14.94 4.66 12.77
CA THR A 13 13.70 5.32 12.32
C THR A 13 13.18 6.38 13.28
N ARG A 14 13.81 6.54 14.45
CA ARG A 14 13.32 7.39 15.55
C ARG A 14 12.95 8.81 15.11
N TRP A 15 13.81 9.43 14.29
CA TRP A 15 13.61 10.82 13.85
C TRP A 15 12.73 10.97 12.60
N PHE A 16 12.43 9.87 11.93
CA PHE A 16 11.67 9.89 10.68
C PHE A 16 10.27 10.45 10.86
N GLY A 17 9.58 10.08 11.94
CA GLY A 17 8.25 10.60 12.25
C GLY A 17 8.24 12.11 12.44
N LEU A 18 9.24 12.66 13.15
CA LEU A 18 9.36 14.11 13.39
C LEU A 18 9.65 14.86 12.09
N ILE A 19 10.65 14.42 11.32
CA ILE A 19 11.01 15.04 10.04
C ILE A 19 9.79 15.01 9.09
N ALA A 20 9.10 13.87 9.02
CA ALA A 20 7.92 13.73 8.19
C ALA A 20 6.76 14.63 8.65
N ALA A 21 6.51 14.75 9.97
CA ALA A 21 5.47 15.62 10.50
C ALA A 21 5.67 17.09 10.07
N PHE A 22 6.89 17.60 10.19
CA PHE A 22 7.22 18.97 9.76
C PHE A 22 7.25 19.10 8.24
N ALA A 23 7.80 18.14 7.50
CA ALA A 23 7.87 18.21 6.04
C ALA A 23 6.47 18.17 5.40
N MET A 24 5.58 17.29 5.87
CA MET A 24 4.22 17.20 5.33
C MET A 24 3.40 18.44 5.71
N SER A 25 3.41 18.85 6.97
CA SER A 25 2.69 20.04 7.40
C SER A 25 3.22 21.30 6.73
N GLY A 26 4.55 21.48 6.67
CA GLY A 26 5.16 22.63 6.01
C GLY A 26 4.87 22.68 4.51
N SER A 27 4.88 21.51 3.83
CA SER A 27 4.51 21.43 2.40
C SER A 27 3.04 21.78 2.17
N LEU A 28 2.12 21.29 3.03
CA LEU A 28 0.69 21.65 2.95
C LEU A 28 0.46 23.14 3.20
N PHE A 29 1.15 23.69 4.19
CA PHE A 29 1.08 25.14 4.46
C PHE A 29 1.60 25.95 3.28
N ALA A 30 2.74 25.56 2.69
CA ALA A 30 3.28 26.24 1.51
C ALA A 30 2.37 26.07 0.28
N LEU A 31 1.70 24.91 0.12
CA LEU A 31 0.70 24.68 -0.93
C LEU A 31 -0.50 25.65 -0.81
N SER A 32 -0.87 26.09 0.39
CA SER A 32 -1.95 27.07 0.56
C SER A 32 -1.61 28.46 -0.04
N GLN A 33 -0.34 28.72 -0.28
CA GLN A 33 0.17 30.01 -0.79
C GLN A 33 0.81 29.89 -2.18
N GLN A 34 0.63 28.76 -2.85
CA GLN A 34 1.23 28.52 -4.16
C GLN A 34 0.59 29.40 -5.24
N GLU A 35 1.42 29.92 -6.15
CA GLU A 35 1.01 30.80 -7.24
C GLU A 35 1.31 30.22 -8.63
N SER A 36 2.08 29.10 -8.68
CA SER A 36 2.46 28.49 -9.94
C SER A 36 2.41 26.98 -9.91
N ILE A 37 2.18 26.37 -11.08
CA ILE A 37 2.15 24.92 -11.25
C ILE A 37 3.51 24.27 -10.89
N LEU A 38 4.62 24.98 -11.11
CA LEU A 38 5.94 24.50 -10.77
C LEU A 38 6.14 24.43 -9.26
N GLN A 39 5.66 25.43 -8.50
CA GLN A 39 5.63 25.41 -7.03
C GLN A 39 4.77 24.24 -6.53
N PHE A 40 3.60 24.04 -7.13
CA PHE A 40 2.71 22.92 -6.82
C PHE A 40 3.45 21.58 -6.94
N TYR A 41 4.08 21.28 -8.07
CA TYR A 41 4.83 20.04 -8.25
C TYR A 41 6.02 19.92 -7.28
N GLY A 42 6.76 21.01 -7.08
CA GLY A 42 7.89 21.01 -6.14
C GLY A 42 7.48 20.74 -4.70
N LEU A 43 6.39 21.34 -4.23
CA LEU A 43 5.87 21.14 -2.88
C LEU A 43 5.28 19.75 -2.68
N TYR A 44 4.57 19.20 -3.67
CA TYR A 44 4.11 17.80 -3.63
C TYR A 44 5.27 16.80 -3.68
N PHE A 45 6.34 17.13 -4.41
CA PHE A 45 7.55 16.32 -4.38
C PHE A 45 8.18 16.32 -2.97
N LEU A 46 8.27 17.47 -2.31
CA LEU A 46 8.76 17.56 -0.93
C LEU A 46 7.87 16.80 0.04
N PHE A 47 6.55 16.96 -0.07
CA PHE A 47 5.55 16.22 0.71
C PHE A 47 5.75 14.69 0.57
N GLY A 48 5.92 14.22 -0.67
CA GLY A 48 6.14 12.79 -0.93
C GLY A 48 7.50 12.28 -0.48
N ALA A 49 8.57 13.03 -0.80
CA ALA A 49 9.96 12.59 -0.58
C ALA A 49 10.39 12.61 0.89
N PHE A 50 10.02 13.66 1.63
CA PHE A 50 10.40 13.86 3.03
C PHE A 50 9.27 13.56 4.02
N GLY A 51 8.03 13.42 3.56
CA GLY A 51 6.89 13.05 4.36
C GLY A 51 6.53 11.58 4.19
N ASN A 52 5.69 11.29 3.21
CA ASN A 52 5.10 9.97 3.01
C ASN A 52 6.16 8.85 2.87
N ALA A 53 7.24 9.09 2.13
CA ALA A 53 8.29 8.09 1.90
C ALA A 53 9.12 7.75 3.16
N MET A 54 9.18 8.64 4.14
CA MET A 54 9.82 8.38 5.43
C MET A 54 8.91 7.63 6.40
N VAL A 55 7.60 7.91 6.37
CA VAL A 55 6.63 7.31 7.30
C VAL A 55 6.24 5.90 6.86
N THR A 56 5.92 5.68 5.60
CA THR A 56 5.31 4.42 5.16
C THR A 56 6.24 3.22 5.32
N SER A 57 7.30 3.13 4.52
CA SER A 57 8.11 1.91 4.48
C SER A 57 9.03 1.72 5.70
N PRO A 58 9.79 2.74 6.15
CA PRO A 58 10.70 2.56 7.28
C PRO A 58 10.00 2.33 8.62
N LEU A 59 8.87 3.01 8.88
CA LEU A 59 8.14 2.83 10.12
C LEU A 59 7.34 1.53 10.14
N PHE A 60 6.79 1.08 9.00
CA PHE A 60 6.18 -0.25 8.91
C PHE A 60 7.21 -1.35 9.20
N ALA A 61 8.44 -1.22 8.69
CA ALA A 61 9.52 -2.14 9.04
C ALA A 61 9.77 -2.15 10.54
N ASN A 62 9.82 -0.99 11.20
CA ASN A 62 10.01 -0.90 12.64
C ASN A 62 8.87 -1.59 13.41
N VAL A 63 7.59 -1.32 13.06
CA VAL A 63 6.43 -1.99 13.67
C VAL A 63 6.51 -3.50 13.52
N GLY A 64 6.86 -4.02 12.35
CA GLY A 64 6.98 -5.46 12.11
C GLY A 64 8.02 -6.15 13.01
N PHE A 65 8.99 -5.42 13.56
CA PHE A 65 10.01 -5.96 14.48
C PHE A 65 9.68 -5.79 15.97
N TRP A 66 8.67 -4.98 16.32
CA TRP A 66 8.14 -4.92 17.70
C TRP A 66 7.33 -6.17 18.06
N PHE A 67 6.62 -6.74 17.09
CA PHE A 67 5.68 -7.84 17.29
C PHE A 67 6.23 -9.13 16.68
N THR A 68 6.89 -9.97 17.48
CA THR A 68 7.51 -11.21 17.02
C THR A 68 6.52 -12.35 16.83
N HIS A 69 5.46 -12.44 17.68
CA HIS A 69 4.50 -13.54 17.64
C HIS A 69 3.40 -13.37 16.59
N LYS A 70 2.96 -12.14 16.30
CA LYS A 70 1.88 -11.84 15.33
C LYS A 70 2.23 -10.59 14.51
N PRO A 71 3.32 -10.61 13.75
CA PRO A 71 3.76 -9.44 12.99
C PRO A 71 2.74 -9.02 11.92
N GLY A 72 2.03 -9.98 11.33
CA GLY A 72 1.02 -9.72 10.32
C GLY A 72 -0.18 -8.95 10.86
N LEU A 73 -0.71 -9.34 12.02
CA LEU A 73 -1.79 -8.61 12.66
C LEU A 73 -1.36 -7.17 13.01
N ALA A 74 -0.16 -7.00 13.56
CA ALA A 74 0.35 -5.67 13.92
C ALA A 74 0.51 -4.77 12.69
N LEU A 75 1.09 -5.28 11.61
CA LEU A 75 1.22 -4.57 10.33
C LEU A 75 -0.16 -4.26 9.73
N GLY A 76 -1.10 -5.20 9.80
CA GLY A 76 -2.47 -5.02 9.34
C GLY A 76 -3.21 -3.90 10.07
N ILE A 77 -3.13 -3.87 11.42
CA ILE A 77 -3.72 -2.79 12.24
C ILE A 77 -3.07 -1.45 11.89
N THR A 78 -1.75 -1.40 11.80
CA THR A 78 -1.05 -0.16 11.43
C THR A 78 -1.45 0.32 10.04
N ALA A 79 -1.54 -0.59 9.07
CA ALA A 79 -1.95 -0.27 7.71
C ALA A 79 -3.42 0.18 7.62
N SER A 80 -4.31 -0.34 8.49
CA SER A 80 -5.75 0.02 8.47
C SER A 80 -5.98 1.51 8.73
N GLY A 81 -5.11 2.17 9.50
CA GLY A 81 -5.14 3.62 9.66
C GLY A 81 -5.05 4.38 8.34
N GLY A 82 -4.27 3.87 7.38
CA GLY A 82 -4.21 4.43 6.02
C GLY A 82 -5.53 4.29 5.26
N ALA A 83 -6.24 3.16 5.39
CA ALA A 83 -7.54 2.98 4.74
C ALA A 83 -8.61 3.90 5.35
N VAL A 84 -8.64 4.03 6.68
CA VAL A 84 -9.53 4.99 7.37
C VAL A 84 -9.23 6.42 6.93
N GLY A 85 -7.93 6.78 6.86
CA GLY A 85 -7.52 8.10 6.37
C GLY A 85 -7.99 8.38 4.94
N GLN A 86 -7.85 7.39 4.04
CA GLN A 86 -8.32 7.49 2.64
C GLN A 86 -9.84 7.66 2.53
N ALA A 87 -10.62 7.15 3.48
CA ALA A 87 -12.06 7.33 3.51
C ALA A 87 -12.48 8.68 4.13
N VAL A 88 -11.87 9.06 5.24
CA VAL A 88 -12.31 10.20 6.07
C VAL A 88 -11.71 11.53 5.61
N VAL A 89 -10.42 11.56 5.28
CA VAL A 89 -9.73 12.82 4.99
C VAL A 89 -10.28 13.53 3.75
N PRO A 90 -10.53 12.86 2.60
CA PRO A 90 -11.13 13.53 1.43
C PRO A 90 -12.50 14.13 1.73
N TYR A 91 -13.34 13.45 2.52
CA TYR A 91 -14.64 13.95 2.92
C TYR A 91 -14.53 15.24 3.76
N LEU A 92 -13.65 15.25 4.76
CA LEU A 92 -13.41 16.45 5.57
C LEU A 92 -12.81 17.61 4.74
N CYS A 93 -11.91 17.29 3.81
CA CYS A 93 -11.37 18.27 2.88
C CYS A 93 -12.44 18.85 1.96
N ALA A 94 -13.37 18.04 1.45
CA ALA A 94 -14.48 18.49 0.61
C ALA A 94 -15.38 19.49 1.37
N LEU A 95 -15.79 19.17 2.60
CA LEU A 95 -16.56 20.08 3.45
C LEU A 95 -15.84 21.41 3.71
N SER A 96 -14.54 21.34 3.97
CA SER A 96 -13.73 22.54 4.19
C SER A 96 -13.57 23.36 2.90
N LEU A 97 -13.43 22.69 1.76
CA LEU A 97 -13.28 23.32 0.45
C LEU A 97 -14.53 24.12 0.07
N GLU A 98 -15.71 23.58 0.30
CA GLU A 98 -16.99 24.27 0.03
C GLU A 98 -17.19 25.50 0.91
N GLN A 99 -16.78 25.44 2.18
CA GLN A 99 -17.01 26.52 3.14
C GLN A 99 -15.94 27.62 3.10
N TYR A 100 -14.67 27.24 2.93
CA TYR A 100 -13.53 28.14 3.17
C TYR A 100 -12.58 28.29 1.97
N GLY A 101 -12.82 27.56 0.90
CA GLY A 101 -11.95 27.55 -0.28
C GLY A 101 -10.65 26.75 -0.09
N TRP A 102 -9.90 26.58 -1.16
CA TRP A 102 -8.77 25.66 -1.22
C TRP A 102 -7.57 26.10 -0.37
N GLN A 103 -7.25 27.40 -0.28
CA GLN A 103 -6.14 27.90 0.53
C GLN A 103 -6.33 27.57 2.00
N THR A 104 -7.52 27.90 2.52
CA THR A 104 -7.87 27.64 3.93
C THR A 104 -7.91 26.14 4.21
N THR A 105 -8.40 25.34 3.26
CA THR A 105 -8.41 23.87 3.39
C THR A 105 -7.00 23.30 3.52
N TYR A 106 -6.03 23.77 2.74
CA TYR A 106 -4.63 23.37 2.90
C TYR A 106 -4.04 23.83 4.24
N MET A 107 -4.34 25.06 4.69
CA MET A 107 -3.88 25.56 6.00
C MET A 107 -4.45 24.74 7.17
N LEU A 108 -5.74 24.45 7.14
CA LEU A 108 -6.39 23.60 8.16
C LEU A 108 -5.81 22.18 8.14
N SER A 109 -5.62 21.61 6.96
CA SER A 109 -5.00 20.29 6.80
C SER A 109 -3.58 20.25 7.37
N ALA A 110 -2.77 21.31 7.13
CA ALA A 110 -1.43 21.45 7.67
C ALA A 110 -1.44 21.50 9.22
N ALA A 111 -2.32 22.33 9.79
CA ALA A 111 -2.44 22.50 11.23
C ALA A 111 -2.94 21.22 11.92
N CYS A 112 -4.01 20.60 11.40
CA CYS A 112 -4.56 19.36 11.93
C CYS A 112 -3.54 18.23 11.83
N TYR A 113 -2.85 18.10 10.70
CA TYR A 113 -1.82 17.07 10.51
C TYR A 113 -0.68 17.25 11.52
N LEU A 114 -0.15 18.46 11.70
CA LEU A 114 0.91 18.72 12.66
C LEU A 114 0.47 18.44 14.09
N ALA A 115 -0.74 18.90 14.47
CA ALA A 115 -1.28 18.71 15.82
C ALA A 115 -1.46 17.23 16.17
N LEU A 116 -1.78 16.38 15.18
CA LEU A 116 -1.96 14.93 15.40
C LEU A 116 -0.63 14.17 15.24
N ALA A 117 0.16 14.49 14.22
CA ALA A 117 1.37 13.74 13.90
C ALA A 117 2.52 14.03 14.87
N LEU A 118 2.67 15.26 15.35
CA LEU A 118 3.80 15.64 16.21
C LEU A 118 3.81 14.90 17.55
N PRO A 119 2.72 14.83 18.33
CA PRO A 119 2.69 14.05 19.58
C PRO A 119 2.97 12.57 19.33
N VAL A 120 2.40 11.99 18.27
CA VAL A 120 2.63 10.58 17.91
C VAL A 120 4.08 10.35 17.51
N ALA A 121 4.67 11.25 16.73
CA ALA A 121 6.07 11.15 16.29
C ALA A 121 7.07 11.18 17.45
N LEU A 122 6.78 11.93 18.52
CA LEU A 122 7.60 11.96 19.75
C LEU A 122 7.59 10.62 20.49
N LEU A 123 6.55 9.81 20.35
CA LEU A 123 6.43 8.50 20.98
C LEU A 123 7.13 7.38 20.19
N ILE A 124 7.57 7.63 18.96
CA ILE A 124 8.24 6.62 18.14
C ILE A 124 9.56 6.20 18.79
N ARG A 125 9.70 4.89 18.97
CA ARG A 125 10.92 4.24 19.47
C ARG A 125 11.39 3.17 18.48
N GLU A 126 12.68 2.95 18.43
CA GLU A 126 13.25 1.84 17.67
C GLU A 126 12.94 0.51 18.34
N SER A 127 12.62 -0.51 17.56
CA SER A 127 12.35 -1.85 18.05
C SER A 127 13.66 -2.49 18.60
N PRO A 128 13.63 -3.10 19.80
CA PRO A 128 14.79 -3.80 20.35
C PRO A 128 15.30 -4.91 19.45
N GLY A 129 14.40 -5.65 18.79
CA GLY A 129 14.76 -6.72 17.86
C GLY A 129 15.54 -6.22 16.65
N ARG A 130 15.25 -5.00 16.19
CA ARG A 130 15.97 -4.37 15.08
C ARG A 130 17.32 -3.80 15.51
N GLU A 131 17.39 -3.29 16.70
CA GLU A 131 18.63 -2.79 17.28
C GLU A 131 19.63 -3.94 17.48
N LEU A 132 19.20 -5.06 18.05
CA LEU A 132 19.99 -6.28 18.17
C LEU A 132 20.45 -6.82 16.81
N ALA A 133 19.57 -6.85 15.81
CA ALA A 133 19.89 -7.34 14.47
C ALA A 133 20.96 -6.51 13.73
N ARG A 134 21.13 -5.23 14.08
CA ARG A 134 22.22 -4.40 13.55
C ARG A 134 23.59 -4.80 14.09
N LEU A 135 23.62 -5.35 15.28
CA LEU A 135 24.85 -5.75 15.98
C LEU A 135 25.31 -7.18 15.61
N GLN A 136 24.43 -8.00 15.02
CA GLN A 136 24.72 -9.38 14.63
C GLN A 136 25.41 -9.47 13.25
N PRO A 137 26.34 -10.41 13.04
CA PRO A 137 26.88 -10.73 11.73
C PRO A 137 25.80 -11.19 10.76
N VAL A 138 26.00 -10.95 9.45
CA VAL A 138 24.99 -11.24 8.41
C VAL A 138 24.70 -12.73 8.28
N ASP A 139 25.64 -13.59 8.63
CA ASP A 139 25.61 -15.03 8.34
C ASP A 139 24.86 -15.90 9.38
N GLU A 140 24.56 -15.34 10.57
CA GLU A 140 23.98 -16.14 11.67
C GLU A 140 22.46 -16.24 11.69
N VAL A 141 21.71 -15.55 10.81
CA VAL A 141 20.22 -15.44 10.94
C VAL A 141 19.49 -15.67 9.61
N ARG A 142 19.97 -16.57 8.77
CA ARG A 142 19.27 -16.85 7.52
C ARG A 142 18.33 -18.04 7.67
N THR A 143 17.04 -17.77 7.93
CA THR A 143 15.99 -18.80 8.05
C THR A 143 15.23 -19.04 6.74
N PHE A 144 15.46 -18.24 5.69
CA PHE A 144 14.71 -18.36 4.44
C PHE A 144 15.57 -18.99 3.31
N PRO A 145 15.02 -19.94 2.51
CA PRO A 145 15.79 -20.73 1.55
C PRO A 145 16.33 -19.93 0.35
N LEU A 146 15.75 -18.75 0.05
CA LEU A 146 16.16 -17.92 -1.09
C LEU A 146 16.97 -16.70 -0.63
N SER A 147 17.79 -16.13 -1.53
CA SER A 147 18.53 -14.92 -1.26
C SER A 147 17.60 -13.71 -1.09
N GLU A 148 17.96 -12.75 -0.24
CA GLU A 148 17.16 -11.55 0.00
C GLU A 148 16.93 -10.77 -1.30
N ARG A 149 17.93 -10.70 -2.18
CA ARG A 149 17.81 -10.06 -3.50
C ARG A 149 16.76 -10.77 -4.36
N GLU A 150 16.78 -12.11 -4.36
CA GLU A 150 15.81 -12.91 -5.12
C GLU A 150 14.40 -12.72 -4.57
N VAL A 151 14.22 -12.73 -3.25
CA VAL A 151 12.92 -12.48 -2.60
C VAL A 151 12.40 -11.07 -2.93
N ILE A 152 13.22 -10.04 -2.78
CA ILE A 152 12.83 -8.65 -3.09
C ILE A 152 12.46 -8.52 -4.57
N MET A 153 13.20 -9.16 -5.47
CA MET A 153 12.90 -9.17 -6.91
C MET A 153 11.54 -9.81 -7.18
N TRP A 154 11.26 -11.02 -6.66
CA TRP A 154 9.99 -11.70 -6.85
C TRP A 154 8.81 -10.87 -6.33
N ILE A 155 8.92 -10.33 -5.11
CA ILE A 155 7.89 -9.48 -4.52
C ILE A 155 7.73 -8.18 -5.34
N SER A 156 8.82 -7.54 -5.76
CA SER A 156 8.76 -6.29 -6.54
C SER A 156 8.10 -6.47 -7.90
N VAL A 157 8.39 -7.56 -8.60
CA VAL A 157 7.74 -7.87 -9.88
C VAL A 157 6.24 -8.17 -9.66
N ALA A 158 5.89 -9.00 -8.69
CA ALA A 158 4.50 -9.31 -8.37
C ALA A 158 3.72 -8.04 -8.01
N ILE A 159 4.28 -7.16 -7.18
CA ILE A 159 3.59 -5.96 -6.68
C ILE A 159 3.29 -4.94 -7.79
N ILE A 160 4.12 -4.85 -8.83
CA ILE A 160 3.83 -4.00 -10.00
C ILE A 160 2.48 -4.41 -10.61
N PHE A 161 2.34 -5.68 -10.98
CA PHE A 161 1.12 -6.19 -11.60
C PHE A 161 -0.07 -6.15 -10.63
N CYS A 162 0.15 -6.48 -9.37
CA CYS A 162 -0.86 -6.40 -8.33
C CYS A 162 -1.41 -4.97 -8.16
N CYS A 163 -0.52 -3.98 -8.03
CA CYS A 163 -0.89 -2.58 -7.85
C CYS A 163 -1.49 -1.97 -9.13
N THR A 164 -1.04 -2.40 -10.32
CA THR A 164 -1.67 -2.03 -11.59
C THR A 164 -3.12 -2.51 -11.63
N CYS A 165 -3.40 -3.75 -11.25
CA CYS A 165 -4.75 -4.30 -11.18
C CYS A 165 -5.66 -3.49 -10.23
N MET A 166 -5.20 -3.22 -8.99
CA MET A 166 -6.03 -2.54 -8.00
C MET A 166 -6.24 -1.06 -8.27
N SER A 167 -5.32 -0.42 -8.99
CA SER A 167 -5.40 1.02 -9.28
C SER A 167 -6.56 1.36 -10.21
N VAL A 168 -6.93 0.48 -11.13
CA VAL A 168 -8.01 0.73 -12.09
C VAL A 168 -9.34 1.02 -11.36
N PRO A 169 -9.87 0.16 -10.47
CA PRO A 169 -11.08 0.50 -9.74
C PRO A 169 -10.92 1.72 -8.82
N ILE A 170 -9.77 1.89 -8.16
CA ILE A 170 -9.55 3.03 -7.26
C ILE A 170 -9.67 4.37 -7.99
N VAL A 171 -9.17 4.44 -9.24
CA VAL A 171 -9.15 5.68 -10.03
C VAL A 171 -10.41 5.81 -10.89
N HIS A 172 -10.91 4.71 -11.46
CA HIS A 172 -11.91 4.74 -12.52
C HIS A 172 -13.31 4.25 -12.10
N LEU A 173 -13.52 3.82 -10.83
CA LEU A 173 -14.82 3.34 -10.39
C LEU A 173 -15.88 4.45 -10.40
N VAL A 174 -15.56 5.63 -9.89
CA VAL A 174 -16.51 6.76 -9.88
C VAL A 174 -16.87 7.18 -11.31
N PRO A 175 -15.91 7.43 -12.22
CA PRO A 175 -16.23 7.67 -13.63
C PRO A 175 -17.05 6.55 -14.29
N LEU A 176 -16.68 5.28 -14.08
CA LEU A 176 -17.44 4.14 -14.59
C LEU A 176 -18.93 4.21 -14.18
N LEU A 177 -19.19 4.42 -12.88
CA LEU A 177 -20.56 4.44 -12.35
C LEU A 177 -21.33 5.68 -12.83
N THR A 178 -20.70 6.84 -12.92
CA THR A 178 -21.36 8.03 -13.47
C THR A 178 -21.67 7.90 -14.94
N ASP A 179 -20.81 7.29 -15.74
CA ASP A 179 -21.06 6.99 -17.16
C ASP A 179 -22.15 5.93 -17.32
N SER A 180 -22.34 5.04 -16.33
CA SER A 180 -23.42 4.05 -16.27
C SER A 180 -24.76 4.64 -15.77
N GLY A 181 -24.83 5.95 -15.50
CA GLY A 181 -26.04 6.66 -15.11
C GLY A 181 -26.29 6.80 -13.60
N PHE A 182 -25.37 6.36 -12.74
CA PHE A 182 -25.44 6.63 -11.31
C PHE A 182 -25.13 8.09 -11.01
N SER A 183 -25.75 8.64 -9.98
CA SER A 183 -25.38 9.98 -9.50
C SER A 183 -23.96 10.01 -8.92
N LEU A 184 -23.33 11.18 -8.93
CA LEU A 184 -22.00 11.35 -8.36
C LEU A 184 -21.97 10.98 -6.86
N ASP A 185 -23.04 11.26 -6.14
CA ASP A 185 -23.18 10.94 -4.72
C ASP A 185 -23.24 9.43 -4.48
N GLU A 186 -24.02 8.70 -5.28
CA GLU A 186 -24.05 7.23 -5.24
C GLU A 186 -22.68 6.63 -5.58
N ALA A 187 -22.05 7.08 -6.66
CA ALA A 187 -20.76 6.57 -7.10
C ALA A 187 -19.64 6.80 -6.06
N THR A 188 -19.62 7.98 -5.43
CA THR A 188 -18.66 8.29 -4.37
C THR A 188 -18.95 7.53 -3.08
N THR A 189 -20.22 7.26 -2.76
CA THR A 189 -20.62 6.41 -1.63
C THR A 189 -20.15 4.97 -1.83
N VAL A 190 -20.28 4.41 -3.03
CA VAL A 190 -19.73 3.08 -3.35
C VAL A 190 -18.21 3.04 -3.12
N LEU A 191 -17.48 4.05 -3.59
CA LEU A 191 -16.03 4.14 -3.35
C LEU A 191 -15.70 4.26 -1.86
N MET A 192 -16.48 5.02 -1.09
CA MET A 192 -16.31 5.12 0.37
C MET A 192 -16.51 3.78 1.06
N VAL A 193 -17.55 3.02 0.70
CA VAL A 193 -17.81 1.68 1.25
C VAL A 193 -16.67 0.71 0.90
N LEU A 194 -16.18 0.77 -0.34
CA LEU A 194 -15.01 0.01 -0.79
C LEU A 194 -13.78 0.31 0.09
N MET A 195 -13.49 1.57 0.37
CA MET A 195 -12.35 1.98 1.20
C MET A 195 -12.53 1.58 2.68
N LEU A 196 -13.73 1.69 3.23
CA LEU A 196 -14.02 1.28 4.61
C LEU A 196 -13.93 -0.24 4.80
N SER A 197 -14.46 -1.03 3.86
CA SER A 197 -14.27 -2.49 3.88
C SER A 197 -12.80 -2.87 3.80
N GLY A 198 -12.01 -2.07 3.11
CA GLY A 198 -10.55 -2.20 3.04
C GLY A 198 -9.86 -2.06 4.39
N ALA A 199 -10.36 -1.27 5.33
CA ALA A 199 -9.79 -1.18 6.67
C ALA A 199 -9.84 -2.54 7.40
N LEU A 200 -10.96 -3.25 7.30
CA LEU A 200 -11.11 -4.62 7.81
C LEU A 200 -10.21 -5.60 7.04
N GLY A 201 -10.15 -5.45 5.71
CA GLY A 201 -9.29 -6.27 4.84
C GLY A 201 -7.81 -6.20 5.25
N ARG A 202 -7.31 -5.02 5.60
CA ARG A 202 -5.92 -4.85 6.09
C ARG A 202 -5.65 -5.60 7.39
N VAL A 203 -6.55 -5.51 8.35
CA VAL A 203 -6.41 -6.22 9.64
C VAL A 203 -6.47 -7.73 9.44
N LEU A 204 -7.51 -8.21 8.75
CA LEU A 204 -7.73 -9.64 8.56
C LEU A 204 -6.74 -10.26 7.57
N GLY A 205 -6.31 -9.55 6.53
CA GLY A 205 -5.25 -9.98 5.63
C GLY A 205 -3.90 -10.13 6.33
N GLY A 206 -3.56 -9.19 7.21
CA GLY A 206 -2.38 -9.31 8.06
C GLY A 206 -2.45 -10.52 9.00
N ARG A 207 -3.61 -10.71 9.67
CA ARG A 207 -3.83 -11.90 10.52
C ARG A 207 -3.80 -13.20 9.74
N LEU A 208 -4.35 -13.21 8.53
CA LEU A 208 -4.31 -14.38 7.65
C LEU A 208 -2.86 -14.77 7.34
N GLY A 209 -1.98 -13.79 7.13
CA GLY A 209 -0.54 -14.01 6.98
C GLY A 209 0.11 -14.72 8.16
N ASP A 210 -0.33 -14.41 9.39
CA ASP A 210 0.13 -15.10 10.59
C ASP A 210 -0.43 -16.55 10.73
N LEU A 211 -1.60 -16.83 10.14
CA LEU A 211 -2.30 -18.13 10.27
C LEU A 211 -1.88 -19.14 9.20
N ILE A 212 -1.89 -18.74 7.93
CA ILE A 212 -1.65 -19.65 6.78
C ILE A 212 -0.30 -19.40 6.11
N GLY A 213 0.47 -18.44 6.61
CA GLY A 213 1.74 -18.00 6.03
C GLY A 213 1.59 -16.79 5.10
N ALA A 214 2.69 -16.06 4.94
CA ALA A 214 2.71 -14.78 4.25
C ALA A 214 2.33 -14.91 2.77
N LEU A 215 2.99 -15.80 2.03
CA LEU A 215 2.76 -15.96 0.59
C LEU A 215 1.37 -16.54 0.26
N PRO A 216 0.85 -17.58 0.94
CA PRO A 216 -0.52 -18.05 0.75
C PRO A 216 -1.55 -16.95 1.03
N SER A 217 -1.37 -16.13 2.08
CA SER A 217 -2.25 -14.99 2.35
C SER A 217 -2.26 -13.98 1.19
N TYR A 218 -1.08 -13.65 0.65
CA TYR A 218 -0.98 -12.78 -0.51
C TYR A 218 -1.72 -13.38 -1.72
N MET A 219 -1.54 -14.67 -2.00
CA MET A 219 -2.21 -15.35 -3.11
C MET A 219 -3.74 -15.34 -2.96
N VAL A 220 -4.27 -15.65 -1.79
CA VAL A 220 -5.73 -15.67 -1.52
C VAL A 220 -6.33 -14.28 -1.70
N MET A 221 -5.72 -13.26 -1.09
CA MET A 221 -6.22 -11.89 -1.21
C MET A 221 -6.10 -11.36 -2.64
N SER A 222 -5.00 -11.67 -3.34
CA SER A 222 -4.81 -11.29 -4.74
C SER A 222 -5.80 -11.98 -5.69
N ALA A 223 -6.15 -13.24 -5.45
CA ALA A 223 -7.20 -13.93 -6.21
C ALA A 223 -8.55 -13.24 -6.03
N GLY A 224 -8.92 -12.90 -4.79
CA GLY A 224 -10.18 -12.19 -4.52
C GLY A 224 -10.26 -10.83 -5.22
N GLN A 225 -9.19 -10.03 -5.16
CA GLN A 225 -9.12 -8.74 -5.86
C GLN A 225 -9.21 -8.91 -7.39
N THR A 226 -8.50 -9.88 -7.96
CA THR A 226 -8.47 -10.13 -9.41
C THR A 226 -9.83 -10.61 -9.94
N LEU A 227 -10.51 -11.47 -9.18
CA LEU A 227 -11.83 -11.96 -9.54
C LEU A 227 -12.91 -10.87 -9.42
N SER A 228 -12.84 -10.05 -8.38
CA SER A 228 -13.84 -9.01 -8.15
C SER A 228 -13.71 -7.81 -9.10
N VAL A 229 -12.49 -7.45 -9.54
CA VAL A 229 -12.28 -6.31 -10.44
C VAL A 229 -13.02 -6.48 -11.78
N PHE A 230 -13.12 -7.71 -12.26
CA PHE A 230 -13.76 -8.03 -13.53
C PHE A 230 -15.25 -7.63 -13.59
N TRP A 231 -15.96 -7.75 -12.47
CA TRP A 231 -17.42 -7.63 -12.47
C TRP A 231 -17.93 -6.19 -12.54
N PHE A 232 -17.16 -5.19 -12.10
CA PHE A 232 -17.65 -3.82 -12.01
C PHE A 232 -18.34 -3.27 -13.25
N PRO A 233 -17.83 -3.45 -14.49
CA PRO A 233 -18.49 -2.91 -15.69
C PRO A 233 -19.77 -3.65 -16.12
N PHE A 234 -20.04 -4.82 -15.53
CA PHE A 234 -21.15 -5.69 -15.94
C PHE A 234 -22.29 -5.71 -14.91
N LEU A 235 -22.28 -4.81 -13.94
CA LEU A 235 -23.27 -4.75 -12.87
C LEU A 235 -24.20 -3.56 -13.05
N ASP A 236 -25.50 -3.86 -13.18
CA ASP A 236 -26.56 -2.86 -13.33
C ASP A 236 -27.30 -2.60 -12.00
N SER A 237 -27.23 -3.51 -11.03
CA SER A 237 -27.93 -3.35 -9.75
C SER A 237 -27.04 -2.73 -8.67
N THR A 238 -27.58 -1.77 -7.95
CA THR A 238 -26.91 -1.07 -6.84
C THR A 238 -26.39 -2.06 -5.80
N GLU A 239 -27.17 -3.07 -5.43
CA GLU A 239 -26.82 -4.07 -4.43
C GLU A 239 -25.61 -4.91 -4.86
N ALA A 240 -25.57 -5.31 -6.15
CA ALA A 240 -24.44 -6.08 -6.68
C ALA A 240 -23.15 -5.24 -6.73
N ILE A 241 -23.26 -3.96 -7.07
CA ILE A 241 -22.13 -3.02 -7.07
C ILE A 241 -21.56 -2.87 -5.65
N TYR A 242 -22.42 -2.67 -4.64
CA TYR A 242 -21.97 -2.60 -3.24
C TYR A 242 -21.33 -3.90 -2.78
N LEU A 243 -21.90 -5.05 -3.12
CA LEU A 243 -21.34 -6.36 -2.78
C LEU A 243 -19.93 -6.52 -3.37
N VAL A 244 -19.77 -6.24 -4.65
CA VAL A 244 -18.46 -6.33 -5.34
C VAL A 244 -17.49 -5.29 -4.78
N ALA A 245 -17.95 -4.07 -4.48
CA ALA A 245 -17.13 -3.03 -3.84
C ALA A 245 -16.61 -3.47 -2.46
N VAL A 246 -17.46 -4.10 -1.63
CA VAL A 246 -17.05 -4.64 -0.33
C VAL A 246 -16.02 -5.76 -0.50
N VAL A 247 -16.26 -6.73 -1.41
CA VAL A 247 -15.34 -7.85 -1.66
C VAL A 247 -14.02 -7.36 -2.22
N PHE A 248 -14.06 -6.47 -3.21
CA PHE A 248 -12.85 -5.88 -3.78
C PHE A 248 -12.09 -5.05 -2.74
N GLY A 249 -12.78 -4.17 -2.02
CA GLY A 249 -12.21 -3.32 -0.99
C GLY A 249 -11.49 -4.14 0.09
N PHE A 250 -12.15 -5.19 0.58
CA PHE A 250 -11.59 -6.12 1.55
C PHE A 250 -10.34 -6.83 1.01
N THR A 251 -10.42 -7.38 -0.19
CA THR A 251 -9.34 -8.21 -0.75
C THR A 251 -8.14 -7.39 -1.20
N TYR A 252 -8.34 -6.26 -1.92
CA TYR A 252 -7.21 -5.42 -2.34
C TYR A 252 -6.44 -4.83 -1.16
N SER A 253 -7.16 -4.39 -0.13
CA SER A 253 -6.52 -3.88 1.08
C SER A 253 -5.84 -4.98 1.89
N GLY A 254 -6.41 -6.20 1.90
CA GLY A 254 -5.77 -7.38 2.47
C GLY A 254 -4.46 -7.73 1.77
N VAL A 255 -4.39 -7.57 0.45
CA VAL A 255 -3.13 -7.69 -0.32
C VAL A 255 -2.06 -6.73 0.19
N MET A 256 -2.42 -5.46 0.46
CA MET A 256 -1.45 -4.48 0.96
C MET A 256 -0.78 -4.94 2.26
N SER A 257 -1.56 -5.50 3.20
CA SER A 257 -1.01 -6.07 4.43
C SER A 257 -0.19 -7.34 4.17
N ALA A 258 -0.67 -8.23 3.31
CA ALA A 258 0.03 -9.47 2.98
C ALA A 258 1.41 -9.23 2.35
N ILE A 259 1.56 -8.20 1.51
CA ILE A 259 2.85 -7.76 0.94
C ILE A 259 3.82 -7.33 2.05
N LEU A 260 3.35 -6.54 3.02
CA LEU A 260 4.18 -6.13 4.16
C LEU A 260 4.62 -7.33 4.99
N VAL A 261 3.72 -8.29 5.22
CA VAL A 261 4.02 -9.54 5.94
C VAL A 261 5.03 -10.39 5.16
N CYS A 262 4.87 -10.55 3.83
CA CYS A 262 5.84 -11.26 2.98
C CYS A 262 7.23 -10.64 3.10
N THR A 263 7.33 -9.33 2.92
CA THR A 263 8.61 -8.63 3.02
C THR A 263 9.22 -8.78 4.42
N ARG A 264 8.40 -8.68 5.49
CA ARG A 264 8.87 -8.83 6.87
C ARG A 264 9.36 -10.24 7.20
N MET A 265 8.67 -11.28 6.73
CA MET A 265 8.96 -12.66 7.11
C MET A 265 10.03 -13.32 6.25
N MET A 266 10.24 -12.85 5.01
CA MET A 266 11.16 -13.47 4.05
C MET A 266 12.49 -12.72 3.91
N VAL A 267 12.62 -11.52 4.50
CA VAL A 267 13.84 -10.70 4.48
C VAL A 267 14.33 -10.50 5.91
N SER A 268 15.65 -10.54 6.10
CA SER A 268 16.25 -10.36 7.42
C SER A 268 15.96 -8.99 8.01
N ALA A 269 15.97 -8.90 9.34
CA ALA A 269 15.75 -7.66 10.06
C ALA A 269 16.71 -6.53 9.67
N LYS A 270 17.95 -6.89 9.31
CA LYS A 270 19.01 -5.96 8.90
C LYS A 270 18.69 -5.17 7.65
N PHE A 271 17.91 -5.77 6.72
CA PHE A 271 17.54 -5.17 5.43
C PHE A 271 16.06 -4.83 5.33
N GLY A 272 15.31 -4.93 6.43
CA GLY A 272 13.85 -4.84 6.42
C GLY A 272 13.31 -3.51 5.91
N ALA A 273 13.88 -2.36 6.32
CA ALA A 273 13.41 -1.05 5.86
C ALA A 273 13.76 -0.81 4.38
N ARG A 274 14.95 -1.25 3.94
CA ARG A 274 15.35 -1.19 2.54
C ARG A 274 14.44 -2.04 1.66
N ALA A 275 14.18 -3.28 2.07
CA ALA A 275 13.30 -4.18 1.33
C ALA A 275 11.89 -3.61 1.20
N MET A 276 11.29 -3.12 2.30
CA MET A 276 9.97 -2.48 2.27
C MET A 276 9.96 -1.21 1.41
N SER A 277 11.03 -0.44 1.41
CA SER A 277 11.11 0.77 0.58
C SER A 277 11.26 0.46 -0.90
N ILE A 278 12.00 -0.58 -1.27
CA ILE A 278 12.14 -1.03 -2.67
C ILE A 278 10.79 -1.59 -3.16
N THR A 279 10.18 -2.49 -2.42
CA THR A 279 8.87 -3.07 -2.79
C THR A 279 7.79 -2.00 -2.88
N SER A 280 7.76 -1.02 -1.96
CA SER A 280 6.84 0.11 -2.03
C SER A 280 7.07 1.00 -3.25
N PHE A 281 8.32 1.22 -3.67
CA PHE A 281 8.61 1.98 -4.88
C PHE A 281 7.96 1.33 -6.11
N PHE A 282 8.11 0.02 -6.27
CA PHE A 282 7.46 -0.72 -7.35
C PHE A 282 5.94 -0.78 -7.19
N GLY A 283 5.42 -0.77 -5.96
CA GLY A 283 3.99 -0.66 -5.70
C GLY A 283 3.41 0.67 -6.19
N TRP A 284 4.03 1.80 -5.88
CA TRP A 284 3.62 3.10 -6.39
C TRP A 284 3.75 3.24 -7.90
N PHE A 285 4.80 2.65 -8.49
CA PHE A 285 4.93 2.56 -9.94
C PHE A 285 3.75 1.81 -10.56
N GLY A 286 3.38 0.65 -10.00
CA GLY A 286 2.22 -0.12 -10.43
C GLY A 286 0.91 0.65 -10.29
N MET A 287 0.72 1.41 -9.19
CA MET A 287 -0.46 2.28 -9.01
C MET A 287 -0.57 3.33 -10.12
N GLY A 288 0.53 4.01 -10.45
CA GLY A 288 0.57 4.97 -11.54
C GLY A 288 0.30 4.32 -12.90
N ALA A 289 0.93 3.16 -13.16
CA ALA A 289 0.73 2.40 -14.40
C ALA A 289 -0.74 1.96 -14.58
N GLY A 290 -1.42 1.52 -13.51
CA GLY A 290 -2.81 1.09 -13.58
C GLY A 290 -3.79 2.25 -13.82
N GLY A 291 -3.59 3.38 -13.15
CA GLY A 291 -4.38 4.58 -13.42
C GLY A 291 -4.22 5.06 -14.87
N PHE A 292 -2.99 5.10 -15.38
CA PHE A 292 -2.72 5.44 -16.78
C PHE A 292 -3.32 4.40 -17.75
N MET A 293 -3.13 3.11 -17.50
CA MET A 293 -3.65 2.03 -18.34
C MET A 293 -5.17 2.09 -18.44
N GLY A 294 -5.86 2.33 -17.33
CA GLY A 294 -7.32 2.44 -17.30
C GLY A 294 -7.83 3.58 -18.17
N GLY A 295 -7.25 4.78 -18.06
CA GLY A 295 -7.58 5.92 -18.90
C GLY A 295 -7.23 5.70 -20.37
N TYR A 296 -6.04 5.17 -20.66
CA TYR A 296 -5.62 4.91 -22.04
C TYR A 296 -6.53 3.90 -22.76
N LEU A 297 -6.91 2.82 -22.06
CA LEU A 297 -7.86 1.84 -22.65
C LEU A 297 -9.24 2.45 -22.84
N PHE A 298 -9.70 3.30 -21.94
CA PHE A 298 -10.94 4.06 -22.11
C PHE A 298 -10.87 4.99 -23.34
N ASP A 299 -9.79 5.73 -23.52
CA ASP A 299 -9.60 6.63 -24.67
C ASP A 299 -9.62 5.87 -26.01
N LEU A 300 -9.14 4.62 -26.02
CA LEU A 300 -9.14 3.77 -27.22
C LEU A 300 -10.48 3.13 -27.52
N THR A 301 -11.28 2.78 -26.51
CA THR A 301 -12.48 1.95 -26.66
C THR A 301 -13.78 2.71 -26.43
N GLY A 302 -13.72 3.87 -25.77
CA GLY A 302 -14.88 4.68 -25.41
C GLY A 302 -15.71 4.11 -24.26
N ASN A 303 -15.23 3.06 -23.58
CA ASN A 303 -15.87 2.46 -22.42
C ASN A 303 -14.88 1.89 -21.41
N TYR A 304 -15.33 1.61 -20.19
CA TYR A 304 -14.47 1.07 -19.11
C TYR A 304 -14.34 -0.46 -19.13
N GLU A 305 -15.06 -1.20 -19.95
CA GLU A 305 -15.00 -2.66 -20.01
C GLU A 305 -13.55 -3.14 -20.28
N ALA A 306 -12.90 -2.57 -21.30
CA ALA A 306 -11.53 -2.88 -21.65
C ALA A 306 -10.55 -2.55 -20.51
N SER A 307 -10.77 -1.45 -19.78
CA SER A 307 -9.95 -1.02 -18.66
C SER A 307 -9.99 -2.04 -17.51
N PHE A 308 -11.18 -2.47 -17.13
CA PHE A 308 -11.37 -3.44 -16.04
C PHE A 308 -10.98 -4.87 -16.44
N MET A 309 -11.23 -5.27 -17.71
CA MET A 309 -10.69 -6.52 -18.27
C MET A 309 -9.16 -6.52 -18.27
N GLY A 310 -8.54 -5.44 -18.69
CA GLY A 310 -7.09 -5.25 -18.62
C GLY A 310 -6.56 -5.40 -17.19
N ALA A 311 -7.25 -4.82 -16.21
CA ALA A 311 -6.92 -4.98 -14.79
C ALA A 311 -6.99 -6.44 -14.34
N MET A 312 -8.01 -7.19 -14.76
CA MET A 312 -8.13 -8.62 -14.47
C MET A 312 -6.96 -9.42 -15.08
N ILE A 313 -6.63 -9.17 -16.37
CA ILE A 313 -5.50 -9.85 -17.02
C ILE A 313 -4.20 -9.61 -16.28
N VAL A 314 -3.94 -8.36 -15.90
CA VAL A 314 -2.75 -7.98 -15.12
C VAL A 314 -2.76 -8.65 -13.74
N GLY A 315 -3.93 -8.78 -13.11
CA GLY A 315 -4.11 -9.54 -11.86
C GLY A 315 -3.81 -11.03 -12.01
N CYS A 316 -4.22 -11.65 -13.13
CA CYS A 316 -3.87 -13.04 -13.45
C CYS A 316 -2.36 -13.21 -13.64
N VAL A 317 -1.68 -12.26 -14.29
CA VAL A 317 -0.22 -12.26 -14.42
C VAL A 317 0.45 -12.20 -13.04
N ASN A 318 -0.03 -11.31 -12.14
CA ASN A 318 0.44 -11.27 -10.76
C ASN A 318 0.28 -12.64 -10.07
N PHE A 319 -0.89 -13.26 -10.19
CA PHE A 319 -1.13 -14.57 -9.58
C PHE A 319 -0.20 -15.67 -10.12
N ALA A 320 0.06 -15.67 -11.43
CA ALA A 320 1.03 -16.58 -12.05
C ALA A 320 2.45 -16.37 -11.49
N ILE A 321 2.88 -15.11 -11.32
CA ILE A 321 4.18 -14.78 -10.71
C ILE A 321 4.26 -15.30 -9.27
N LEU A 322 3.21 -15.11 -8.47
CA LEU A 322 3.16 -15.63 -7.09
C LEU A 322 3.21 -17.16 -7.03
N LEU A 323 2.56 -17.84 -7.97
CA LEU A 323 2.61 -19.29 -8.09
C LEU A 323 4.02 -19.77 -8.44
N LEU A 324 4.68 -19.13 -9.40
CA LEU A 324 6.07 -19.45 -9.76
C LEU A 324 7.02 -19.20 -8.59
N PHE A 325 6.81 -18.13 -7.85
CA PHE A 325 7.58 -17.84 -6.64
C PHE A 325 7.39 -18.93 -5.57
N ALA A 326 6.15 -19.37 -5.33
CA ALA A 326 5.87 -20.46 -4.40
C ALA A 326 6.53 -21.76 -4.81
N LEU A 327 6.50 -22.10 -6.12
CA LEU A 327 7.18 -23.28 -6.65
C LEU A 327 8.71 -23.18 -6.51
N ARG A 328 9.28 -21.99 -6.71
CA ARG A 328 10.72 -21.73 -6.54
C ARG A 328 11.16 -21.94 -5.09
N ILE A 329 10.39 -21.44 -4.12
CA ILE A 329 10.65 -21.64 -2.69
C ILE A 329 10.64 -23.14 -2.36
N ARG A 330 9.60 -23.87 -2.79
CA ARG A 330 9.48 -25.32 -2.53
C ARG A 330 10.63 -26.14 -3.10
N ARG A 331 11.10 -25.81 -4.31
CA ARG A 331 12.25 -26.50 -4.94
C ARG A 331 13.52 -26.30 -4.13
N GLN A 332 13.77 -25.07 -3.68
CA GLN A 332 14.97 -24.74 -2.91
C GLN A 332 14.96 -25.38 -1.52
N SER A 333 13.81 -25.44 -0.84
CA SER A 333 13.68 -26.11 0.46
C SER A 333 13.98 -27.60 0.36
N ARG A 334 13.46 -28.29 -0.67
CA ARG A 334 13.74 -29.72 -0.89
C ARG A 334 15.24 -29.99 -1.15
N GLY A 335 15.91 -29.13 -1.92
CA GLY A 335 17.34 -29.31 -2.19
C GLY A 335 18.21 -29.09 -0.94
N LEU A 336 17.76 -28.30 0.03
CA LEU A 336 18.45 -28.12 1.31
C LEU A 336 18.24 -29.35 2.23
N ASP A 337 17.03 -29.93 2.23
CA ASP A 337 16.73 -31.13 3.00
C ASP A 337 17.54 -32.34 2.48
N GLU A 338 17.70 -32.48 1.15
CA GLU A 338 18.51 -33.53 0.51
C GLU A 338 20.02 -33.39 0.77
N GLN A 339 20.53 -32.20 1.04
CA GLN A 339 21.93 -31.95 1.38
C GLN A 339 22.25 -32.11 2.87
N ALA A 340 21.21 -32.13 3.71
CA ALA A 340 21.33 -32.29 5.16
C ALA A 340 21.24 -33.77 5.61
N VAL A 341 20.91 -34.69 4.70
CA VAL A 341 20.91 -36.16 4.85
C VAL A 341 22.19 -36.74 4.28
#